data_b87e55c2cf24220137b6c954c7572e14
#
_entry.id   b87e55c2cf24220137b6c954c7572e14
#
_cell.length_a   1.000
_cell.length_b   1.000
_cell.length_c   1.000
_cell.angle_alpha   90.00
_cell.angle_beta   90.00
_cell.angle_gamma   90.00
#
_symmetry.space_group_name_H-M   'P 1'
#
loop_
_entity.id
_entity.type
_entity.pdbx_description
1 polymer ?
#
loop_
_entity_poly.entity_id
_entity_poly.type
_entity_poly.pdbx_seq_one_letter_code
_entity_poly.pdbx_strand_id
1 'polypeptide(L)'
;MNSYTKDQLNLHFIVFIWGFTAILGKFISIDALALVYNRTAITSVAIGIYLLVLKRGFKANSKDLLFMWLCGILIAVHWITFFGAIKISNVSITLAGVSTGALWSSLLSPILSKTKFDPIELLLGLLVILGIGIVFYEEPNTADIRHLSYFGFELTNFQLGLIIALFSSMLSASFSILNKQLVTRYPKPVQVTFWELTFAFLSIVIYSLIVGDNPMNLWATQNSDWIYIAILALACTAYPFIKSVELLKRLTPFSVMLAINLEPVYGILLAALFFGASESMSPKFYIGVFIILGTVIANGIIKARKRKG
;
A
#
# COMPACT_ATOMS: atom_id res chain seq x y z
N MET A 1 -17.59 -26.68 0.53
CA MET A 1 -16.81 -25.63 -0.16
C MET A 1 -15.40 -26.14 -0.35
N ASN A 2 -14.87 -26.15 -1.56
CA ASN A 2 -13.52 -26.60 -1.89
C ASN A 2 -12.47 -25.70 -1.17
N SER A 3 -11.34 -26.26 -0.76
CA SER A 3 -10.21 -25.56 -0.11
C SER A 3 -9.76 -24.33 -0.92
N TYR A 4 -9.64 -24.44 -2.24
CA TYR A 4 -9.28 -23.36 -3.14
C TYR A 4 -10.29 -22.19 -3.09
N THR A 5 -11.59 -22.48 -3.11
CA THR A 5 -12.64 -21.45 -3.01
C THR A 5 -12.57 -20.72 -1.66
N LYS A 6 -12.29 -21.46 -0.58
CA LYS A 6 -12.11 -20.84 0.75
C LYS A 6 -10.90 -19.91 0.79
N ASP A 7 -9.80 -20.29 0.18
CA ASP A 7 -8.60 -19.47 0.11
C ASP A 7 -8.81 -18.20 -0.75
N GLN A 8 -9.55 -18.30 -1.85
CA GLN A 8 -9.94 -17.15 -2.67
C GLN A 8 -10.85 -16.18 -1.90
N LEU A 9 -11.87 -16.68 -1.21
CA LEU A 9 -12.74 -15.84 -0.39
C LEU A 9 -11.96 -15.14 0.75
N ASN A 10 -11.04 -15.84 1.40
CA ASN A 10 -10.17 -15.24 2.40
C ASN A 10 -9.29 -14.13 1.81
N LEU A 11 -8.76 -14.34 0.60
CA LEU A 11 -7.96 -13.32 -0.09
C LEU A 11 -8.79 -12.08 -0.42
N HIS A 12 -9.98 -12.25 -0.99
CA HIS A 12 -10.89 -11.12 -1.26
C HIS A 12 -11.30 -10.39 0.02
N PHE A 13 -11.52 -11.12 1.10
CA PHE A 13 -11.82 -10.53 2.40
C PHE A 13 -10.66 -9.67 2.93
N ILE A 14 -9.41 -10.15 2.81
CA ILE A 14 -8.21 -9.39 3.17
C ILE A 14 -8.11 -8.10 2.34
N VAL A 15 -8.30 -8.20 1.03
CA VAL A 15 -8.22 -7.05 0.12
C VAL A 15 -9.34 -6.04 0.40
N PHE A 16 -10.54 -6.51 0.73
CA PHE A 16 -11.62 -5.65 1.20
C PHE A 16 -11.25 -4.92 2.51
N ILE A 17 -10.64 -5.62 3.47
CA ILE A 17 -10.12 -5.00 4.70
C ILE A 17 -9.07 -3.94 4.38
N TRP A 18 -8.18 -4.18 3.43
CA TRP A 18 -7.19 -3.19 3.00
C TRP A 18 -7.85 -1.95 2.40
N GLY A 19 -8.98 -2.08 1.71
CA GLY A 19 -9.77 -0.94 1.24
C GLY A 19 -10.19 0.03 2.36
N PHE A 20 -10.38 -0.46 3.60
CA PHE A 20 -10.64 0.38 4.76
C PHE A 20 -9.41 1.16 5.26
N THR A 21 -8.20 0.78 4.86
CA THR A 21 -6.97 1.44 5.30
C THR A 21 -6.98 2.93 4.98
N ALA A 22 -7.40 3.29 3.76
CA ALA A 22 -7.48 4.68 3.33
C ALA A 22 -8.58 5.46 4.09
N ILE A 23 -9.72 4.81 4.36
CA ILE A 23 -10.84 5.38 5.11
C ILE A 23 -10.40 5.72 6.54
N LEU A 24 -9.78 4.76 7.23
CA LEU A 24 -9.25 4.97 8.59
C LEU A 24 -8.18 6.06 8.59
N GLY A 25 -7.29 6.09 7.58
CA GLY A 25 -6.28 7.13 7.44
C GLY A 25 -6.87 8.54 7.32
N LYS A 26 -8.05 8.70 6.72
CA LYS A 26 -8.77 9.98 6.67
C LYS A 26 -9.44 10.33 7.99
N PHE A 27 -9.96 9.36 8.73
CA PHE A 27 -10.57 9.58 10.05
C PHE A 27 -9.55 9.94 11.14
N ILE A 28 -8.32 9.41 11.07
CA ILE A 28 -7.26 9.69 12.03
C ILE A 28 -6.77 11.13 11.88
N SER A 29 -6.80 11.92 12.95
CA SER A 29 -6.53 13.36 12.90
C SER A 29 -5.04 13.72 12.87
N ILE A 30 -4.16 12.88 13.46
CA ILE A 30 -2.72 13.13 13.49
C ILE A 30 -2.10 13.07 12.09
N ASP A 31 -0.91 13.66 11.94
CA ASP A 31 -0.19 13.68 10.67
C ASP A 31 0.22 12.27 10.20
N ALA A 32 0.68 12.17 8.94
CA ALA A 32 1.00 10.88 8.34
C ALA A 32 2.19 10.19 9.00
N LEU A 33 3.19 10.93 9.46
CA LEU A 33 4.38 10.38 10.14
C LEU A 33 3.98 9.76 11.49
N ALA A 34 3.23 10.52 12.30
CA ALA A 34 2.72 10.08 13.58
C ALA A 34 1.76 8.86 13.42
N LEU A 35 0.91 8.88 12.40
CA LEU A 35 0.01 7.74 12.09
C LEU A 35 0.82 6.47 11.82
N VAL A 36 1.83 6.53 10.95
CA VAL A 36 2.64 5.35 10.58
C VAL A 36 3.50 4.90 11.76
N TYR A 37 4.02 5.82 12.57
CA TYR A 37 4.73 5.52 13.81
C TYR A 37 3.87 4.66 14.75
N ASN A 38 2.67 5.14 15.10
CA ASN A 38 1.75 4.43 15.99
C ASN A 38 1.31 3.08 15.40
N ARG A 39 0.96 3.06 14.10
CA ARG A 39 0.55 1.85 13.39
C ARG A 39 1.64 0.78 13.43
N THR A 40 2.88 1.14 13.10
CA THR A 40 4.00 0.18 13.05
C THR A 40 4.40 -0.31 14.43
N ALA A 41 4.37 0.56 15.45
CA ALA A 41 4.62 0.19 16.85
C ALA A 41 3.62 -0.89 17.32
N ILE A 42 2.32 -0.61 17.21
CA ILE A 42 1.27 -1.52 17.65
C ILE A 42 1.31 -2.83 16.87
N THR A 43 1.49 -2.76 15.54
CA THR A 43 1.53 -3.96 14.69
C THR A 43 2.75 -4.83 15.01
N SER A 44 3.92 -4.25 15.23
CA SER A 44 5.14 -4.98 15.58
C SER A 44 4.98 -5.71 16.92
N VAL A 45 4.42 -5.04 17.92
CA VAL A 45 4.12 -5.65 19.21
C VAL A 45 3.12 -6.80 19.06
N ALA A 46 2.03 -6.58 18.33
CA ALA A 46 1.00 -7.59 18.12
C ALA A 46 1.54 -8.85 17.42
N ILE A 47 2.34 -8.68 16.35
CA ILE A 47 2.97 -9.83 15.66
C ILE A 47 4.03 -10.48 16.54
N GLY A 48 4.78 -9.70 17.32
CA GLY A 48 5.72 -10.20 18.31
C GLY A 48 5.04 -11.11 19.35
N ILE A 49 3.93 -10.67 19.94
CA ILE A 49 3.12 -11.47 20.86
C ILE A 49 2.60 -12.73 20.15
N TYR A 50 2.10 -12.62 18.93
CA TYR A 50 1.64 -13.76 18.13
C TYR A 50 2.76 -14.80 17.93
N LEU A 51 4.00 -14.38 17.63
CA LEU A 51 5.15 -15.28 17.49
C LEU A 51 5.51 -15.95 18.81
N LEU A 52 5.46 -15.23 19.94
CA LEU A 52 5.74 -15.75 21.28
C LEU A 52 4.71 -16.81 21.68
N VAL A 53 3.41 -16.49 21.58
CA VAL A 53 2.31 -17.39 21.96
C VAL A 53 2.38 -18.70 21.15
N LEU A 54 2.67 -18.61 19.86
CA LEU A 54 2.79 -19.79 19.00
C LEU A 54 4.18 -20.45 19.04
N LYS A 55 5.08 -20.00 19.91
CA LYS A 55 6.46 -20.50 20.04
C LYS A 55 7.18 -20.62 18.70
N ARG A 56 6.92 -19.66 17.79
CA ARG A 56 7.50 -19.67 16.43
C ARG A 56 8.92 -19.10 16.36
N GLY A 57 9.37 -18.38 17.41
CA GLY A 57 10.67 -17.75 17.52
C GLY A 57 10.87 -16.57 16.56
N PHE A 58 11.99 -15.86 16.71
CA PHE A 58 12.34 -14.64 15.98
C PHE A 58 13.59 -14.83 15.09
N LYS A 59 14.01 -16.07 14.87
CA LYS A 59 15.27 -16.33 14.16
C LYS A 59 15.25 -15.76 12.75
N ALA A 60 16.23 -14.89 12.46
CA ALA A 60 16.56 -14.38 11.13
C ALA A 60 18.09 -14.45 10.95
N ASN A 61 18.54 -14.62 9.72
CA ASN A 61 19.95 -14.55 9.39
C ASN A 61 20.39 -13.07 9.42
N SER A 62 21.59 -12.79 9.95
CA SER A 62 22.12 -11.42 10.05
C SER A 62 22.19 -10.68 8.70
N LYS A 63 22.54 -11.39 7.60
CA LYS A 63 22.52 -10.80 6.25
C LYS A 63 21.12 -10.44 5.79
N ASP A 64 20.13 -11.24 6.14
CA ASP A 64 18.74 -10.97 5.79
C ASP A 64 18.12 -9.88 6.67
N LEU A 65 18.59 -9.65 7.91
CA LEU A 65 18.13 -8.55 8.76
C LEU A 65 18.38 -7.18 8.12
N LEU A 66 19.56 -6.96 7.51
CA LEU A 66 19.84 -5.71 6.80
C LEU A 66 18.88 -5.52 5.61
N PHE A 67 18.59 -6.62 4.90
CA PHE A 67 17.65 -6.58 3.78
C PHE A 67 16.20 -6.35 4.24
N MET A 68 15.80 -6.95 5.36
CA MET A 68 14.51 -6.69 6.01
C MET A 68 14.41 -5.24 6.50
N TRP A 69 15.52 -4.64 6.95
CA TRP A 69 15.55 -3.23 7.31
C TRP A 69 15.32 -2.33 6.11
N LEU A 70 15.99 -2.60 4.99
CA LEU A 70 15.71 -1.88 3.73
C LEU A 70 14.23 -1.97 3.35
N CYS A 71 13.64 -3.17 3.40
CA CYS A 71 12.20 -3.35 3.17
C CYS A 71 11.36 -2.55 4.19
N GLY A 72 11.77 -2.54 5.46
CA GLY A 72 11.10 -1.76 6.52
C GLY A 72 11.10 -0.26 6.24
N ILE A 73 12.23 0.31 5.79
CA ILE A 73 12.32 1.71 5.36
C ILE A 73 11.35 1.97 4.19
N LEU A 74 11.36 1.12 3.17
CA LEU A 74 10.47 1.27 2.01
C LEU A 74 8.99 1.21 2.41
N ILE A 75 8.63 0.32 3.34
CA ILE A 75 7.28 0.21 3.88
C ILE A 75 6.90 1.49 4.66
N ALA A 76 7.79 1.99 5.54
CA ALA A 76 7.55 3.20 6.30
C ALA A 76 7.31 4.40 5.37
N VAL A 77 8.21 4.64 4.42
CA VAL A 77 8.09 5.76 3.47
C VAL A 77 6.87 5.59 2.56
N HIS A 78 6.57 4.37 2.10
CA HIS A 78 5.35 4.08 1.35
C HIS A 78 4.10 4.50 2.14
N TRP A 79 3.98 4.08 3.40
CA TRP A 79 2.80 4.43 4.18
C TRP A 79 2.73 5.91 4.56
N ILE A 80 3.87 6.54 4.87
CA ILE A 80 3.91 7.99 5.14
C ILE A 80 3.44 8.77 3.90
N THR A 81 3.93 8.42 2.73
CA THR A 81 3.51 9.06 1.47
C THR A 81 2.07 8.73 1.09
N PHE A 82 1.60 7.51 1.34
CA PHE A 82 0.21 7.10 1.14
C PHE A 82 -0.75 7.93 2.00
N PHE A 83 -0.55 7.96 3.31
CA PHE A 83 -1.40 8.74 4.21
C PHE A 83 -1.21 10.24 4.02
N GLY A 84 0.00 10.69 3.69
CA GLY A 84 0.26 12.08 3.31
C GLY A 84 -0.53 12.52 2.09
N ALA A 85 -0.59 11.68 1.06
CA ALA A 85 -1.41 11.94 -0.14
C ALA A 85 -2.89 12.07 0.20
N ILE A 86 -3.44 11.20 1.08
CA ILE A 86 -4.83 11.30 1.54
C ILE A 86 -5.10 12.63 2.24
N LYS A 87 -4.18 13.07 3.11
CA LYS A 87 -4.34 14.31 3.89
C LYS A 87 -4.15 15.59 3.05
N ILE A 88 -3.35 15.51 2.00
CA ILE A 88 -3.11 16.63 1.07
C ILE A 88 -4.25 16.72 0.04
N SER A 89 -4.72 15.60 -0.49
CA SER A 89 -5.77 15.53 -1.51
C SER A 89 -7.08 14.91 -0.96
N ASN A 90 -7.36 13.69 -1.35
CA ASN A 90 -8.44 12.88 -0.82
C ASN A 90 -8.16 11.37 -1.03
N VAL A 91 -9.06 10.52 -0.56
CA VAL A 91 -8.93 9.06 -0.67
C VAL A 91 -8.99 8.61 -2.13
N SER A 92 -9.91 9.17 -2.92
CA SER A 92 -10.13 8.77 -4.32
C SER A 92 -8.91 9.00 -5.20
N ILE A 93 -8.31 10.19 -5.13
CA ILE A 93 -7.07 10.55 -5.85
C ILE A 93 -5.90 9.65 -5.43
N THR A 94 -5.75 9.46 -4.12
CA THR A 94 -4.66 8.63 -3.58
C THR A 94 -4.77 7.19 -4.09
N LEU A 95 -5.95 6.59 -4.03
CA LEU A 95 -6.18 5.22 -4.48
C LEU A 95 -6.04 5.08 -6.01
N ALA A 96 -6.43 6.10 -6.78
CA ALA A 96 -6.16 6.14 -8.22
C ALA A 96 -4.64 6.10 -8.50
N GLY A 97 -3.84 6.89 -7.79
CA GLY A 97 -2.38 6.86 -7.92
C GLY A 97 -1.77 5.51 -7.49
N VAL A 98 -2.22 4.95 -6.38
CA VAL A 98 -1.71 3.66 -5.86
C VAL A 98 -2.08 2.50 -6.78
N SER A 99 -3.19 2.55 -7.52
CA SER A 99 -3.58 1.51 -8.47
C SER A 99 -2.57 1.29 -9.61
N THR A 100 -1.59 2.18 -9.77
CA THR A 100 -0.49 2.04 -10.74
C THR A 100 0.59 1.04 -10.33
N GLY A 101 0.48 0.36 -9.18
CA GLY A 101 1.48 -0.55 -8.64
C GLY A 101 1.93 -1.66 -9.60
N ALA A 102 1.02 -2.16 -10.46
CA ALA A 102 1.38 -3.15 -11.48
C ALA A 102 2.31 -2.57 -12.56
N LEU A 103 2.12 -1.30 -12.97
CA LEU A 103 3.03 -0.61 -13.87
C LEU A 103 4.44 -0.52 -13.25
N TRP A 104 4.53 -0.04 -12.01
CA TRP A 104 5.81 0.04 -11.30
C TRP A 104 6.46 -1.34 -11.13
N SER A 105 5.68 -2.37 -10.82
CA SER A 105 6.18 -3.75 -10.73
C SER A 105 6.77 -4.22 -12.06
N SER A 106 6.13 -3.92 -13.18
CA SER A 106 6.62 -4.29 -14.52
C SER A 106 7.92 -3.58 -14.88
N LEU A 107 8.05 -2.31 -14.52
CA LEU A 107 9.26 -1.52 -14.76
C LEU A 107 10.43 -1.90 -13.83
N LEU A 108 10.14 -2.18 -12.56
CA LEU A 108 11.16 -2.43 -11.55
C LEU A 108 11.60 -3.89 -11.44
N SER A 109 10.74 -4.86 -11.83
CA SER A 109 11.10 -6.28 -11.75
C SER A 109 12.35 -6.65 -12.56
N PRO A 110 12.57 -6.17 -13.80
CA PRO A 110 13.81 -6.42 -14.53
C PRO A 110 15.06 -5.91 -13.81
N ILE A 111 14.94 -4.76 -13.14
CA ILE A 111 16.04 -4.10 -12.43
C ILE A 111 16.34 -4.83 -11.11
N LEU A 112 15.30 -5.08 -10.30
CA LEU A 112 15.45 -5.58 -8.93
C LEU A 112 15.53 -7.12 -8.85
N SER A 113 14.96 -7.84 -9.83
CA SER A 113 14.90 -9.32 -9.85
C SER A 113 15.55 -9.94 -11.10
N LYS A 114 16.20 -9.15 -11.96
CA LYS A 114 16.86 -9.60 -13.20
C LYS A 114 15.94 -10.41 -14.14
N THR A 115 14.64 -10.11 -14.14
CA THR A 115 13.67 -10.70 -15.06
C THR A 115 13.76 -10.02 -16.43
N LYS A 116 13.25 -10.68 -17.49
CA LYS A 116 13.19 -10.06 -18.82
C LYS A 116 12.05 -9.06 -18.91
N PHE A 117 12.26 -7.99 -19.66
CA PHE A 117 11.21 -7.04 -20.07
C PHE A 117 10.15 -7.75 -20.93
N ASP A 118 8.87 -7.50 -20.68
CA ASP A 118 7.78 -7.96 -21.54
C ASP A 118 7.23 -6.76 -22.35
N PRO A 119 7.33 -6.77 -23.70
CA PRO A 119 6.83 -5.68 -24.55
C PRO A 119 5.34 -5.36 -24.34
N ILE A 120 4.55 -6.38 -23.99
CA ILE A 120 3.12 -6.20 -23.72
C ILE A 120 2.92 -5.35 -22.45
N GLU A 121 3.77 -5.55 -21.44
CA GLU A 121 3.72 -4.74 -20.22
C GLU A 121 4.06 -3.26 -20.51
N LEU A 122 4.96 -3.00 -21.45
CA LEU A 122 5.28 -1.64 -21.88
C LEU A 122 4.08 -0.96 -22.55
N LEU A 123 3.40 -1.68 -23.46
CA LEU A 123 2.19 -1.16 -24.13
C LEU A 123 1.08 -0.88 -23.12
N LEU A 124 0.85 -1.80 -22.18
CA LEU A 124 -0.13 -1.61 -21.11
C LEU A 124 0.27 -0.46 -20.18
N GLY A 125 1.58 -0.26 -19.97
CA GLY A 125 2.12 0.89 -19.23
C GLY A 125 1.76 2.23 -19.85
N LEU A 126 1.76 2.34 -21.19
CA LEU A 126 1.33 3.56 -21.89
C LEU A 126 -0.16 3.87 -21.63
N LEU A 127 -1.02 2.86 -21.58
CA LEU A 127 -2.44 3.04 -21.22
C LEU A 127 -2.60 3.52 -19.77
N VAL A 128 -1.79 3.01 -18.84
CA VAL A 128 -1.78 3.49 -17.46
C VAL A 128 -1.35 4.95 -17.41
N ILE A 129 -0.33 5.36 -18.14
CA ILE A 129 0.13 6.75 -18.23
C ILE A 129 -0.98 7.67 -18.78
N LEU A 130 -1.70 7.21 -19.78
CA LEU A 130 -2.86 7.95 -20.32
C LEU A 130 -3.95 8.13 -19.23
N GLY A 131 -4.27 7.07 -18.50
CA GLY A 131 -5.22 7.14 -17.39
C GLY A 131 -4.77 8.09 -16.28
N ILE A 132 -3.48 8.07 -15.92
CA ILE A 132 -2.87 9.03 -14.97
C ILE A 132 -3.01 10.46 -15.48
N GLY A 133 -2.73 10.70 -16.78
CA GLY A 133 -2.87 12.01 -17.39
C GLY A 133 -4.29 12.55 -17.28
N ILE A 134 -5.30 11.70 -17.50
CA ILE A 134 -6.71 12.11 -17.33
C ILE A 134 -6.97 12.47 -15.86
N VAL A 135 -6.58 11.61 -14.91
CA VAL A 135 -6.79 11.85 -13.46
C VAL A 135 -6.07 13.12 -12.99
N PHE A 136 -4.90 13.41 -13.53
CA PHE A 136 -4.07 14.57 -13.12
C PHE A 136 -4.73 15.92 -13.38
N TYR A 137 -5.53 16.03 -14.43
CA TYR A 137 -6.23 17.26 -14.80
C TYR A 137 -7.66 17.36 -14.26
N GLU A 138 -8.10 16.36 -13.50
CA GLU A 138 -9.45 16.34 -12.92
C GLU A 138 -9.41 16.73 -11.45
N GLU A 139 -10.38 17.55 -11.07
CA GLU A 139 -10.55 18.06 -9.72
C GLU A 139 -11.89 17.58 -9.13
N PRO A 140 -12.01 17.46 -7.80
CA PRO A 140 -13.30 17.13 -7.20
C PRO A 140 -14.33 18.25 -7.43
N ASN A 141 -15.59 17.85 -7.49
CA ASN A 141 -16.70 18.80 -7.71
C ASN A 141 -16.95 19.74 -6.53
N THR A 142 -16.42 19.41 -5.34
CA THR A 142 -16.55 20.21 -4.12
C THR A 142 -15.17 20.53 -3.60
N ALA A 143 -14.72 21.76 -3.81
CA ALA A 143 -13.30 21.97 -3.79
C ALA A 143 -12.83 22.84 -2.62
N ASP A 144 -12.09 22.25 -1.71
CA ASP A 144 -10.98 22.90 -1.03
C ASP A 144 -9.75 22.85 -1.94
N ILE A 145 -9.82 23.46 -3.14
CA ILE A 145 -8.71 23.51 -4.08
C ILE A 145 -7.72 24.54 -3.57
N ARG A 146 -6.53 24.08 -3.20
CA ARG A 146 -5.41 24.92 -2.79
C ARG A 146 -4.35 24.88 -3.88
N HIS A 147 -3.94 26.05 -4.33
CA HIS A 147 -2.79 26.20 -5.22
C HIS A 147 -1.52 26.27 -4.40
N LEU A 148 -0.57 25.43 -4.73
CA LEU A 148 0.69 25.25 -4.02
C LEU A 148 1.84 25.50 -5.00
N SER A 149 2.77 26.38 -4.63
CA SER A 149 3.95 26.67 -5.44
C SER A 149 5.14 25.87 -4.92
N TYR A 150 5.67 24.96 -5.77
CA TYR A 150 6.86 24.18 -5.49
C TYR A 150 7.85 24.26 -6.65
N PHE A 151 9.09 24.66 -6.38
CA PHE A 151 10.16 24.73 -7.39
C PHE A 151 9.79 25.52 -8.66
N GLY A 152 8.93 26.56 -8.53
CA GLY A 152 8.48 27.37 -9.65
C GLY A 152 7.30 26.77 -10.46
N PHE A 153 6.74 25.65 -10.02
CA PHE A 153 5.51 25.07 -10.59
C PHE A 153 4.33 25.33 -9.66
N GLU A 154 3.20 25.68 -10.25
CA GLU A 154 1.92 25.75 -9.53
C GLU A 154 1.17 24.43 -9.71
N LEU A 155 0.89 23.77 -8.61
CA LEU A 155 0.12 22.53 -8.55
C LEU A 155 -1.07 22.70 -7.62
N THR A 156 -2.18 22.04 -7.95
CA THR A 156 -3.25 21.92 -6.97
C THR A 156 -2.87 20.88 -5.91
N ASN A 157 -3.49 20.93 -4.73
CA ASN A 157 -3.32 19.91 -3.70
C ASN A 157 -3.68 18.50 -4.21
N PHE A 158 -4.61 18.38 -5.15
CA PHE A 158 -5.00 17.11 -5.79
C PHE A 158 -3.90 16.58 -6.71
N GLN A 159 -3.30 17.45 -7.52
CA GLN A 159 -2.16 17.09 -8.36
C GLN A 159 -0.94 16.66 -7.54
N LEU A 160 -0.62 17.42 -6.49
CA LEU A 160 0.44 17.05 -5.56
C LEU A 160 0.16 15.71 -4.86
N GLY A 161 -1.08 15.52 -4.39
CA GLY A 161 -1.51 14.25 -3.78
C GLY A 161 -1.36 13.07 -4.73
N LEU A 162 -1.73 13.23 -6.01
CA LEU A 162 -1.55 12.20 -7.03
C LEU A 162 -0.05 11.88 -7.25
N ILE A 163 0.81 12.89 -7.36
CA ILE A 163 2.26 12.69 -7.52
C ILE A 163 2.83 11.90 -6.33
N ILE A 164 2.45 12.29 -5.11
CA ILE A 164 2.89 11.59 -3.89
C ILE A 164 2.35 10.15 -3.88
N ALA A 165 1.12 9.92 -4.31
CA ALA A 165 0.53 8.58 -4.40
C ALA A 165 1.21 7.70 -5.46
N LEU A 166 1.61 8.25 -6.60
CA LEU A 166 2.42 7.56 -7.60
C LEU A 166 3.78 7.13 -7.04
N PHE A 167 4.45 8.02 -6.31
CA PHE A 167 5.70 7.71 -5.62
C PHE A 167 5.50 6.62 -4.56
N SER A 168 4.45 6.72 -3.77
CA SER A 168 4.05 5.70 -2.80
C SER A 168 3.85 4.34 -3.47
N SER A 169 3.17 4.30 -4.62
CA SER A 169 2.94 3.10 -5.42
C SER A 169 4.24 2.47 -5.91
N MET A 170 5.20 3.28 -6.36
CA MET A 170 6.54 2.83 -6.76
C MET A 170 7.28 2.16 -5.60
N LEU A 171 7.23 2.75 -4.40
CA LEU A 171 7.83 2.17 -3.20
C LEU A 171 7.17 0.85 -2.83
N SER A 172 5.83 0.77 -2.93
CA SER A 172 5.06 -0.45 -2.69
C SER A 172 5.48 -1.58 -3.64
N ALA A 173 5.62 -1.30 -4.92
CA ALA A 173 6.12 -2.25 -5.90
C ALA A 173 7.56 -2.70 -5.57
N SER A 174 8.43 -1.76 -5.19
CA SER A 174 9.81 -2.04 -4.85
C SER A 174 9.94 -3.02 -3.69
N PHE A 175 9.32 -2.71 -2.54
CA PHE A 175 9.41 -3.62 -1.39
C PHE A 175 8.71 -4.96 -1.65
N SER A 176 7.63 -4.98 -2.44
CA SER A 176 6.94 -6.22 -2.78
C SER A 176 7.83 -7.17 -3.60
N ILE A 177 8.61 -6.64 -4.55
CA ILE A 177 9.57 -7.41 -5.35
C ILE A 177 10.69 -7.94 -4.46
N LEU A 178 11.24 -7.10 -3.58
CA LEU A 178 12.32 -7.47 -2.66
C LEU A 178 11.83 -8.49 -1.62
N ASN A 179 10.67 -8.25 -1.02
CA ASN A 179 10.07 -9.11 0.00
C ASN A 179 9.80 -10.53 -0.54
N LYS A 180 9.38 -10.68 -1.80
CA LYS A 180 9.20 -12.00 -2.40
C LYS A 180 10.47 -12.87 -2.30
N GLN A 181 11.64 -12.28 -2.41
CA GLN A 181 12.91 -13.01 -2.29
C GLN A 181 13.16 -13.47 -0.85
N LEU A 182 12.76 -12.67 0.15
CA LEU A 182 12.87 -13.01 1.57
C LEU A 182 11.87 -14.10 1.97
N VAL A 183 10.59 -13.89 1.66
CA VAL A 183 9.50 -14.79 2.07
C VAL A 183 9.71 -16.22 1.57
N THR A 184 10.31 -16.40 0.40
CA THR A 184 10.61 -17.74 -0.15
C THR A 184 11.73 -18.48 0.60
N ARG A 185 12.64 -17.77 1.28
CA ARG A 185 13.74 -18.35 2.04
C ARG A 185 13.34 -18.79 3.45
N TYR A 186 12.23 -18.28 3.99
CA TYR A 186 11.82 -18.53 5.36
C TYR A 186 10.66 -19.52 5.44
N PRO A 187 10.76 -20.59 6.24
CA PRO A 187 9.67 -21.55 6.42
C PRO A 187 8.46 -20.92 7.13
N LYS A 188 8.69 -19.86 7.92
CA LYS A 188 7.68 -19.09 8.64
C LYS A 188 7.74 -17.63 8.22
N PRO A 189 7.12 -17.23 7.09
CA PRO A 189 7.25 -15.88 6.54
C PRO A 189 6.77 -14.76 7.48
N VAL A 190 5.92 -15.07 8.45
CA VAL A 190 5.49 -14.11 9.48
C VAL A 190 6.67 -13.52 10.30
N GLN A 191 7.81 -14.24 10.37
CA GLN A 191 9.03 -13.71 10.98
C GLN A 191 9.64 -12.57 10.15
N VAL A 192 9.56 -12.67 8.82
CA VAL A 192 9.99 -11.60 7.92
C VAL A 192 9.14 -10.36 8.16
N THR A 193 7.82 -10.50 8.15
CA THR A 193 6.88 -9.41 8.41
C THR A 193 7.13 -8.74 9.78
N PHE A 194 7.41 -9.54 10.83
CA PHE A 194 7.74 -9.01 12.14
C PHE A 194 8.96 -8.07 12.08
N TRP A 195 10.05 -8.52 11.48
CA TRP A 195 11.28 -7.74 11.39
C TRP A 195 11.10 -6.51 10.51
N GLU A 196 10.45 -6.63 9.37
CA GLU A 196 10.19 -5.51 8.47
C GLU A 196 9.39 -4.39 9.14
N LEU A 197 8.31 -4.73 9.87
CA LEU A 197 7.49 -3.73 10.56
C LEU A 197 8.20 -3.16 11.80
N THR A 198 8.99 -3.97 12.50
CA THR A 198 9.84 -3.49 13.59
C THR A 198 10.89 -2.50 13.07
N PHE A 199 11.53 -2.81 11.94
CA PHE A 199 12.49 -1.91 11.32
C PHE A 199 11.82 -0.67 10.69
N ALA A 200 10.60 -0.77 10.19
CA ALA A 200 9.81 0.39 9.78
C ALA A 200 9.61 1.36 10.96
N PHE A 201 9.18 0.84 12.11
CA PHE A 201 9.04 1.62 13.34
C PHE A 201 10.38 2.25 13.79
N LEU A 202 11.44 1.44 13.89
CA LEU A 202 12.76 1.92 14.31
C LEU A 202 13.33 2.97 13.36
N SER A 203 13.07 2.86 12.05
CA SER A 203 13.50 3.86 11.07
C SER A 203 12.85 5.22 11.30
N ILE A 204 11.57 5.25 11.69
CA ILE A 204 10.89 6.51 12.05
C ILE A 204 11.46 7.07 13.35
N VAL A 205 11.73 6.24 14.35
CA VAL A 205 12.40 6.67 15.60
C VAL A 205 13.75 7.31 15.29
N ILE A 206 14.59 6.62 14.50
CA ILE A 206 15.92 7.12 14.11
C ILE A 206 15.80 8.44 13.35
N TYR A 207 14.86 8.53 12.38
CA TYR A 207 14.60 9.77 11.65
C TYR A 207 14.24 10.92 12.59
N SER A 208 13.29 10.72 13.52
CA SER A 208 12.89 11.75 14.49
C SER A 208 14.07 12.23 15.33
N LEU A 209 14.92 11.33 15.81
CA LEU A 209 16.12 11.68 16.58
C LEU A 209 17.14 12.48 15.75
N ILE A 210 17.33 12.13 14.46
CA ILE A 210 18.25 12.82 13.56
C ILE A 210 17.79 14.26 13.28
N VAL A 211 16.48 14.49 13.13
CA VAL A 211 15.94 15.83 12.90
C VAL A 211 15.77 16.65 14.19
N GLY A 212 16.11 16.06 15.34
CA GLY A 212 16.05 16.74 16.64
C GLY A 212 14.68 16.69 17.31
N ASP A 213 13.73 15.89 16.79
CA ASP A 213 12.41 15.71 17.38
C ASP A 213 12.40 14.56 18.39
N ASN A 214 11.59 14.73 19.44
CA ASN A 214 11.37 13.65 20.40
C ASN A 214 10.33 12.66 19.81
N PRO A 215 10.71 11.37 19.57
CA PRO A 215 9.78 10.37 19.04
C PRO A 215 8.51 10.19 19.89
N MET A 216 8.56 10.53 21.18
CA MET A 216 7.38 10.47 22.06
C MET A 216 6.29 11.46 21.66
N ASN A 217 6.63 12.55 20.96
CA ASN A 217 5.64 13.51 20.44
C ASN A 217 4.80 12.94 19.28
N LEU A 218 5.23 11.82 18.69
CA LEU A 218 4.49 11.15 17.63
C LEU A 218 3.34 10.27 18.12
N TRP A 219 3.22 10.04 19.45
CA TRP A 219 2.07 9.30 19.97
C TRP A 219 0.77 10.07 19.77
N ALA A 220 -0.29 9.35 19.41
CA ALA A 220 -1.62 9.93 19.28
C ALA A 220 -2.06 10.53 20.65
N THR A 221 -2.67 11.71 20.59
CA THR A 221 -3.12 12.43 21.80
C THR A 221 -4.63 12.36 21.98
N GLN A 222 -5.40 12.17 20.91
CA GLN A 222 -6.86 12.09 20.95
C GLN A 222 -7.33 10.65 21.13
N ASN A 223 -8.30 10.44 22.02
CA ASN A 223 -8.84 9.10 22.30
C ASN A 223 -9.51 8.46 21.08
N SER A 224 -10.15 9.23 20.20
CA SER A 224 -10.74 8.74 18.95
C SER A 224 -9.69 8.17 18.01
N ASP A 225 -8.53 8.81 17.89
CA ASP A 225 -7.45 8.34 17.03
C ASP A 225 -6.93 6.97 17.47
N TRP A 226 -6.84 6.71 18.79
CA TRP A 226 -6.40 5.42 19.29
C TRP A 226 -7.29 4.26 18.85
N ILE A 227 -8.61 4.47 18.78
CA ILE A 227 -9.54 3.45 18.30
C ILE A 227 -9.29 3.13 16.82
N TYR A 228 -9.19 4.19 15.99
CA TYR A 228 -8.93 4.03 14.56
C TYR A 228 -7.54 3.45 14.27
N ILE A 229 -6.51 3.89 15.01
CA ILE A 229 -5.15 3.35 14.90
C ILE A 229 -5.09 1.89 15.33
N ALA A 230 -5.78 1.50 16.40
CA ALA A 230 -5.83 0.12 16.84
C ALA A 230 -6.51 -0.78 15.79
N ILE A 231 -7.63 -0.35 15.20
CA ILE A 231 -8.29 -1.07 14.11
C ILE A 231 -7.35 -1.16 12.89
N LEU A 232 -6.69 -0.05 12.52
CA LEU A 232 -5.77 0.01 11.41
C LEU A 232 -4.57 -0.94 11.61
N ALA A 233 -3.98 -0.94 12.81
CA ALA A 233 -2.81 -1.75 13.14
C ALA A 233 -3.15 -3.25 13.26
N LEU A 234 -4.25 -3.60 13.92
CA LEU A 234 -4.57 -4.99 14.23
C LEU A 234 -5.40 -5.63 13.12
N ALA A 235 -6.53 -5.02 12.75
CA ALA A 235 -7.44 -5.57 11.76
C ALA A 235 -6.98 -5.33 10.32
N CYS A 236 -6.45 -4.15 10.00
CA CYS A 236 -6.06 -3.81 8.62
C CYS A 236 -4.56 -4.03 8.33
N THR A 237 -3.74 -4.38 9.34
CA THR A 237 -2.32 -4.63 9.14
C THR A 237 -1.90 -5.99 9.67
N ALA A 238 -1.88 -6.23 10.99
CA ALA A 238 -1.35 -7.47 11.56
C ALA A 238 -2.06 -8.71 11.00
N TYR A 239 -3.39 -8.75 11.07
CA TYR A 239 -4.18 -9.87 10.58
C TYR A 239 -4.00 -10.12 9.07
N PRO A 240 -4.20 -9.12 8.17
CA PRO A 240 -4.06 -9.34 6.74
C PRO A 240 -2.65 -9.73 6.32
N PHE A 241 -1.59 -9.16 6.92
CA PHE A 241 -0.22 -9.53 6.60
C PHE A 241 0.07 -10.98 6.97
N ILE A 242 -0.32 -11.45 8.16
CA ILE A 242 -0.15 -12.85 8.56
C ILE A 242 -0.92 -13.77 7.61
N LYS A 243 -2.16 -13.42 7.26
CA LYS A 243 -3.01 -14.25 6.40
C LYS A 243 -2.56 -14.23 4.94
N SER A 244 -2.16 -13.10 4.39
CA SER A 244 -1.68 -13.01 3.01
C SER A 244 -0.47 -13.91 2.79
N VAL A 245 0.45 -13.95 3.74
CA VAL A 245 1.63 -14.82 3.71
C VAL A 245 1.24 -16.32 3.78
N GLU A 246 0.25 -16.68 4.58
CA GLU A 246 -0.28 -18.05 4.62
C GLU A 246 -0.92 -18.44 3.27
N LEU A 247 -1.66 -17.53 2.66
CA LEU A 247 -2.32 -17.76 1.38
C LEU A 247 -1.34 -17.87 0.21
N LEU A 248 -0.24 -17.10 0.22
CA LEU A 248 0.84 -17.19 -0.79
C LEU A 248 1.47 -18.59 -0.89
N LYS A 249 1.36 -19.42 0.16
CA LYS A 249 1.81 -20.81 0.12
C LYS A 249 0.89 -21.74 -0.69
N ARG A 250 -0.36 -21.35 -0.89
CA ARG A 250 -1.41 -22.18 -1.52
C ARG A 250 -1.96 -21.59 -2.80
N LEU A 251 -2.00 -20.27 -2.89
CA LEU A 251 -2.49 -19.57 -4.08
C LEU A 251 -1.35 -19.20 -5.01
N THR A 252 -1.65 -19.13 -6.30
CA THR A 252 -0.68 -18.63 -7.27
C THR A 252 -0.45 -17.14 -7.06
N PRO A 253 0.80 -16.64 -7.27
CA PRO A 253 1.08 -15.20 -7.22
C PRO A 253 0.13 -14.37 -8.08
N PHE A 254 -0.28 -14.92 -9.23
CA PHE A 254 -1.25 -14.28 -10.11
C PHE A 254 -2.61 -14.05 -9.43
N SER A 255 -3.18 -15.08 -8.78
CA SER A 255 -4.48 -14.95 -8.09
C SER A 255 -4.41 -13.91 -6.98
N VAL A 256 -3.29 -13.86 -6.26
CA VAL A 256 -3.07 -12.88 -5.18
C VAL A 256 -2.98 -11.47 -5.75
N MET A 257 -2.17 -11.26 -6.80
CA MET A 257 -2.04 -9.93 -7.42
C MET A 257 -3.34 -9.43 -8.04
N LEU A 258 -4.09 -10.32 -8.70
CA LEU A 258 -5.39 -9.95 -9.27
C LEU A 258 -6.38 -9.48 -8.20
N ALA A 259 -6.40 -10.14 -7.06
CA ALA A 259 -7.26 -9.75 -5.94
C ALA A 259 -6.81 -8.41 -5.31
N ILE A 260 -5.51 -8.20 -5.10
CA ILE A 260 -4.96 -6.94 -4.55
C ILE A 260 -5.32 -5.74 -5.43
N ASN A 261 -5.38 -5.92 -6.74
CA ASN A 261 -5.80 -4.85 -7.67
C ASN A 261 -7.27 -4.40 -7.49
N LEU A 262 -8.07 -5.10 -6.66
CA LEU A 262 -9.41 -4.67 -6.27
C LEU A 262 -9.40 -3.75 -5.04
N GLU A 263 -8.28 -3.61 -4.33
CA GLU A 263 -8.17 -2.71 -3.17
C GLU A 263 -8.58 -1.27 -3.50
N PRO A 264 -8.08 -0.62 -4.58
CA PRO A 264 -8.54 0.71 -4.97
C PRO A 264 -10.03 0.77 -5.30
N VAL A 265 -10.58 -0.29 -5.91
CA VAL A 265 -12.02 -0.35 -6.21
C VAL A 265 -12.83 -0.31 -4.92
N TYR A 266 -12.51 -1.19 -3.97
CA TYR A 266 -13.18 -1.21 -2.67
C TYR A 266 -13.01 0.11 -1.92
N GLY A 267 -11.78 0.66 -1.90
CA GLY A 267 -11.48 1.89 -1.20
C GLY A 267 -12.21 3.11 -1.77
N ILE A 268 -12.28 3.28 -3.10
CA ILE A 268 -13.02 4.38 -3.74
C ILE A 268 -14.52 4.27 -3.46
N LEU A 269 -15.10 3.06 -3.55
CA LEU A 269 -16.52 2.84 -3.23
C LEU A 269 -16.81 3.13 -1.74
N LEU A 270 -15.95 2.69 -0.83
CA LEU A 270 -16.06 2.99 0.58
C LEU A 270 -15.90 4.50 0.85
N ALA A 271 -14.94 5.16 0.18
CA ALA A 271 -14.73 6.59 0.33
C ALA A 271 -15.98 7.39 -0.08
N ALA A 272 -16.60 7.04 -1.20
CA ALA A 272 -17.85 7.64 -1.62
C ALA A 272 -19.00 7.41 -0.61
N LEU A 273 -19.04 6.21 0.00
CA LEU A 273 -20.04 5.87 1.01
C LEU A 273 -19.85 6.65 2.32
N PHE A 274 -18.61 6.74 2.82
CA PHE A 274 -18.33 7.34 4.13
C PHE A 274 -18.21 8.86 4.09
N PHE A 275 -17.72 9.43 2.99
CA PHE A 275 -17.40 10.85 2.88
C PHE A 275 -18.24 11.60 1.86
N GLY A 276 -19.06 10.90 1.07
CA GLY A 276 -20.04 11.50 0.15
C GLY A 276 -19.41 12.53 -0.79
N ALA A 277 -19.95 13.75 -0.74
CA ALA A 277 -19.57 14.83 -1.64
C ALA A 277 -18.09 15.21 -1.61
N SER A 278 -17.39 15.06 -0.47
CA SER A 278 -15.97 15.40 -0.36
C SER A 278 -15.04 14.43 -1.13
N GLU A 279 -15.57 13.29 -1.58
CA GLU A 279 -14.87 12.30 -2.42
C GLU A 279 -15.49 12.20 -3.82
N SER A 280 -16.50 13.02 -4.11
CA SER A 280 -17.15 13.03 -5.43
C SER A 280 -16.22 13.67 -6.46
N MET A 281 -15.88 12.91 -7.47
CA MET A 281 -15.01 13.33 -8.56
C MET A 281 -15.82 13.51 -9.86
N SER A 282 -15.22 14.16 -10.85
CA SER A 282 -15.82 14.30 -12.16
C SER A 282 -16.00 12.93 -12.86
N PRO A 283 -16.93 12.81 -13.82
CA PRO A 283 -17.06 11.59 -14.63
C PRO A 283 -15.77 11.22 -15.37
N LYS A 284 -14.96 12.19 -15.79
CA LYS A 284 -13.69 11.95 -16.46
C LYS A 284 -12.66 11.33 -15.53
N PHE A 285 -12.63 11.71 -14.25
CA PHE A 285 -11.80 11.04 -13.24
C PHE A 285 -12.06 9.52 -13.23
N TYR A 286 -13.34 9.11 -13.16
CA TYR A 286 -13.71 7.69 -13.15
C TYR A 286 -13.32 6.98 -14.46
N ILE A 287 -13.36 7.66 -15.61
CA ILE A 287 -12.84 7.12 -16.87
C ILE A 287 -11.34 6.87 -16.76
N GLY A 288 -10.55 7.81 -16.22
CA GLY A 288 -9.12 7.62 -15.99
C GLY A 288 -8.83 6.45 -15.07
N VAL A 289 -9.53 6.36 -13.94
CA VAL A 289 -9.41 5.24 -12.98
C VAL A 289 -9.79 3.90 -13.66
N PHE A 290 -10.85 3.86 -14.45
CA PHE A 290 -11.27 2.66 -15.19
C PHE A 290 -10.20 2.20 -16.20
N ILE A 291 -9.56 3.13 -16.90
CA ILE A 291 -8.45 2.82 -17.81
C ILE A 291 -7.29 2.19 -17.03
N ILE A 292 -6.89 2.78 -15.90
CA ILE A 292 -5.79 2.27 -15.07
C ILE A 292 -6.13 0.86 -14.57
N LEU A 293 -7.26 0.68 -13.89
CA LEU A 293 -7.66 -0.60 -13.31
C LEU A 293 -7.90 -1.67 -14.38
N GLY A 294 -8.58 -1.31 -15.47
CA GLY A 294 -8.83 -2.22 -16.59
C GLY A 294 -7.53 -2.71 -17.22
N THR A 295 -6.55 -1.83 -17.38
CA THR A 295 -5.22 -2.18 -17.90
C THR A 295 -4.48 -3.14 -16.97
N VAL A 296 -4.53 -2.89 -15.67
CA VAL A 296 -3.91 -3.76 -14.66
C VAL A 296 -4.54 -5.15 -14.66
N ILE A 297 -5.87 -5.24 -14.71
CA ILE A 297 -6.60 -6.50 -14.79
C ILE A 297 -6.28 -7.23 -16.11
N ALA A 298 -6.27 -6.52 -17.24
CA ALA A 298 -5.92 -7.09 -18.54
C ALA A 298 -4.50 -7.69 -18.54
N ASN A 299 -3.51 -6.96 -17.98
CA ASN A 299 -2.15 -7.46 -17.80
C ASN A 299 -2.13 -8.76 -16.98
N GLY A 300 -2.86 -8.78 -15.89
CA GLY A 300 -3.01 -9.97 -15.06
C GLY A 300 -3.55 -11.17 -15.84
N ILE A 301 -4.61 -10.99 -16.63
CA ILE A 301 -5.22 -12.05 -17.45
C ILE A 301 -4.25 -12.54 -18.53
N ILE A 302 -3.55 -11.64 -19.22
CA ILE A 302 -2.57 -11.99 -20.26
C ILE A 302 -1.44 -12.85 -19.67
N LYS A 303 -0.89 -12.44 -18.52
CA LYS A 303 0.15 -13.22 -17.83
C LYS A 303 -0.32 -14.61 -17.41
N ALA A 304 -1.58 -14.74 -16.97
CA ALA A 304 -2.13 -16.04 -16.62
C ALA A 304 -2.25 -16.98 -17.83
N ARG A 305 -2.66 -16.45 -18.97
CA ARG A 305 -2.77 -17.24 -20.21
C ARG A 305 -1.41 -17.71 -20.71
N LYS A 306 -0.38 -16.84 -20.72
CA LYS A 306 1.00 -17.18 -21.10
C LYS A 306 1.65 -18.27 -20.23
N ARG A 307 1.17 -18.49 -19.00
CA ARG A 307 1.69 -19.53 -18.10
C ARG A 307 1.01 -20.89 -18.26
N LYS A 308 -0.10 -20.93 -18.96
CA LYS A 308 -0.87 -22.17 -19.19
C LYS A 308 -0.60 -22.80 -20.56
N GLY A 309 -0.05 -22.07 -21.50
CA GLY A 309 0.47 -22.53 -22.78
C GLY A 309 2.00 -22.69 -22.71
#